data_3672948da2a0374552d7d1c768177069
#
_entry.id   3672948da2a0374552d7d1c768177069
#
_cell.length_a   1.000
_cell.length_b   1.000
_cell.length_c   1.000
_cell.angle_alpha   90.00
_cell.angle_beta   90.00
_cell.angle_gamma   90.00
#
_symmetry.space_group_name_H-M   'P 1'
#
loop_
_entity.id
_entity.type
_entity.pdbx_description
1 polymer ?
#
loop_
_entity_poly.entity_id
_entity_poly.type
_entity_poly.pdbx_seq_one_letter_code
_entity_poly.pdbx_strand_id
1 'polypeptide(L)'
;IDDDTAVLMLTHVNYRDGSLHDMADLTRAAHDAGALVVWDLAHSAGALRVDLAGCHADFAVGCGYKYLNGGPGAPAFLYVAPRHHGGFRQPLSGWFGHRDPFEFTPQYDAAGDIGQYLCGTPPVLSMVALDAALDVWDGVNITALRAKSQALTGYFIELVETRCAGHGLTLISPRDPEARGSQVSFTHAQGGYAIISALIADGVIGDFRAPD
;
A
#
# COMPACT_ATOMS: atom_id res chain seq x y z
N ILE A 1 4.63 4.43 -21.05
CA ILE A 1 3.19 4.17 -21.31
C ILE A 1 2.95 4.60 -22.74
N ASP A 2 2.33 3.73 -23.51
CA ASP A 2 2.04 3.90 -24.94
C ASP A 2 0.68 3.27 -25.29
N ASP A 3 0.30 3.33 -26.56
CA ASP A 3 -0.99 2.83 -27.05
C ASP A 3 -1.18 1.31 -26.92
N ASP A 4 -0.11 0.56 -26.65
CA ASP A 4 -0.15 -0.87 -26.41
C ASP A 4 -0.27 -1.20 -24.89
N THR A 5 -0.26 -0.19 -24.04
CA THR A 5 -0.38 -0.35 -22.59
C THR A 5 -1.86 -0.48 -22.19
N ALA A 6 -2.30 -1.67 -21.79
CA ALA A 6 -3.68 -1.90 -21.35
C ALA A 6 -3.89 -1.53 -19.86
N VAL A 7 -2.91 -1.81 -19.01
CA VAL A 7 -2.99 -1.58 -17.56
C VAL A 7 -1.64 -1.08 -17.04
N LEU A 8 -1.68 -0.02 -16.26
CA LEU A 8 -0.55 0.44 -15.45
C LEU A 8 -0.77 -0.01 -13.99
N MET A 9 0.10 -0.87 -13.48
CA MET A 9 0.09 -1.24 -12.07
C MET A 9 1.34 -0.72 -11.38
N LEU A 10 1.18 0.14 -10.38
CA LEU A 10 2.26 0.74 -9.62
C LEU A 10 1.99 0.71 -8.13
N THR A 11 3.06 0.60 -7.34
CA THR A 11 2.99 0.90 -5.91
C THR A 11 2.96 2.41 -5.69
N HIS A 12 2.10 2.90 -4.78
CA HIS A 12 2.07 4.31 -4.43
C HIS A 12 3.34 4.75 -3.68
N VAL A 13 3.82 3.90 -2.76
CA VAL A 13 5.12 4.07 -2.09
C VAL A 13 5.96 2.85 -2.37
N ASN A 14 7.14 3.05 -2.94
CA ASN A 14 8.06 1.98 -3.27
C ASN A 14 8.61 1.34 -1.98
N TYR A 15 8.47 0.02 -1.86
CA TYR A 15 8.91 -0.72 -0.67
C TYR A 15 10.44 -0.77 -0.49
N ARG A 16 11.21 -0.53 -1.53
CA ARG A 16 12.67 -0.65 -1.52
C ARG A 16 13.35 0.61 -1.01
N ASP A 17 13.01 1.75 -1.58
CA ASP A 17 13.62 3.05 -1.29
C ASP A 17 12.68 4.04 -0.60
N GLY A 18 11.40 3.70 -0.47
CA GLY A 18 10.39 4.56 0.13
C GLY A 18 9.94 5.72 -0.76
N SER A 19 10.33 5.76 -2.04
CA SER A 19 9.88 6.83 -2.96
C SER A 19 8.36 6.84 -3.13
N LEU A 20 7.78 8.03 -3.19
CA LEU A 20 6.37 8.29 -3.36
C LEU A 20 6.10 8.71 -4.80
N HIS A 21 5.22 7.99 -5.49
CA HIS A 21 4.77 8.34 -6.83
C HIS A 21 3.64 9.36 -6.79
N ASP A 22 3.64 10.28 -7.75
CA ASP A 22 2.50 11.18 -7.97
C ASP A 22 1.33 10.41 -8.60
N MET A 23 0.36 10.07 -7.74
CA MET A 23 -0.79 9.27 -8.14
C MET A 23 -1.65 9.98 -9.19
N ALA A 24 -1.85 11.30 -9.05
CA ALA A 24 -2.70 12.07 -9.94
C ALA A 24 -2.08 12.17 -11.34
N ASP A 25 -0.81 12.52 -11.41
CA ASP A 25 -0.10 12.71 -12.67
C ASP A 25 0.07 11.38 -13.43
N LEU A 26 0.43 10.30 -12.73
CA LEU A 26 0.61 8.99 -13.36
C LEU A 26 -0.73 8.36 -13.78
N THR A 27 -1.80 8.56 -13.00
CA THR A 27 -3.13 8.10 -13.41
C THR A 27 -3.60 8.85 -14.66
N ARG A 28 -3.40 10.17 -14.72
CA ARG A 28 -3.74 10.97 -15.90
C ARG A 28 -2.94 10.49 -17.13
N ALA A 29 -1.62 10.31 -16.98
CA ALA A 29 -0.78 9.86 -18.09
C ALA A 29 -1.17 8.46 -18.61
N ALA A 30 -1.60 7.56 -17.73
CA ALA A 30 -2.11 6.25 -18.13
C ALA A 30 -3.44 6.37 -18.90
N HIS A 31 -4.37 7.19 -18.38
CA HIS A 31 -5.66 7.42 -19.04
C HIS A 31 -5.51 8.10 -20.40
N ASP A 32 -4.57 9.04 -20.54
CA ASP A 32 -4.27 9.70 -21.82
C ASP A 32 -3.77 8.70 -22.88
N ALA A 33 -3.14 7.60 -22.46
CA ALA A 33 -2.73 6.49 -23.31
C ALA A 33 -3.81 5.39 -23.43
N GLY A 34 -5.00 5.55 -22.82
CA GLY A 34 -6.08 4.57 -22.86
C GLY A 34 -5.92 3.39 -21.88
N ALA A 35 -4.94 3.42 -21.00
CA ALA A 35 -4.67 2.38 -20.02
C ALA A 35 -5.50 2.56 -18.74
N LEU A 36 -5.90 1.45 -18.11
CA LEU A 36 -6.45 1.44 -16.75
C LEU A 36 -5.33 1.47 -15.70
N VAL A 37 -5.64 1.92 -14.49
CA VAL A 37 -4.66 2.02 -13.42
C VAL A 37 -5.04 1.19 -12.20
N VAL A 38 -4.06 0.43 -11.69
CA VAL A 38 -4.15 -0.30 -10.41
C VAL A 38 -3.09 0.23 -9.46
N TRP A 39 -3.50 0.82 -8.35
CA TRP A 39 -2.58 1.29 -7.31
C TRP A 39 -2.38 0.27 -6.20
N ASP A 40 -1.14 -0.09 -5.89
CA ASP A 40 -0.81 -0.82 -4.67
C ASP A 40 -0.58 0.17 -3.52
N LEU A 41 -1.45 0.12 -2.53
CA LEU A 41 -1.47 0.98 -1.35
C LEU A 41 -0.82 0.36 -0.12
N ALA A 42 -0.13 -0.77 -0.27
CA ALA A 42 0.41 -1.51 0.87
C ALA A 42 1.32 -0.68 1.78
N HIS A 43 1.99 0.35 1.26
CA HIS A 43 2.87 1.25 2.03
C HIS A 43 2.34 2.68 2.16
N SER A 44 1.11 2.95 1.74
CA SER A 44 0.49 4.28 1.83
C SER A 44 -0.80 4.30 2.64
N ALA A 45 -1.64 3.26 2.54
CA ALA A 45 -2.86 3.19 3.34
C ALA A 45 -2.53 3.16 4.85
N GLY A 46 -3.03 4.14 5.57
CA GLY A 46 -2.71 4.35 6.98
C GLY A 46 -1.43 5.17 7.26
N ALA A 47 -0.58 5.44 6.26
CA ALA A 47 0.65 6.21 6.45
C ALA A 47 0.53 7.66 5.96
N LEU A 48 -0.27 7.89 4.93
CA LEU A 48 -0.49 9.19 4.31
C LEU A 48 -1.89 9.27 3.69
N ARG A 49 -2.31 10.48 3.32
CA ARG A 49 -3.59 10.66 2.65
C ARG A 49 -3.56 10.04 1.26
N VAL A 50 -4.56 9.22 0.96
CA VAL A 50 -4.80 8.63 -0.36
C VAL A 50 -6.14 9.14 -0.87
N ASP A 51 -6.17 9.74 -2.06
CA ASP A 51 -7.37 10.31 -2.67
C ASP A 51 -7.66 9.61 -4.01
N LEU A 52 -8.15 8.38 -3.94
CA LEU A 52 -8.45 7.58 -5.11
C LEU A 52 -9.51 8.21 -6.03
N ALA A 53 -10.52 8.85 -5.44
CA ALA A 53 -11.58 9.48 -6.19
C ALA A 53 -11.09 10.77 -6.88
N GLY A 54 -10.35 11.63 -6.15
CA GLY A 54 -9.79 12.86 -6.71
C GLY A 54 -8.74 12.62 -7.79
N CYS A 55 -7.99 11.53 -7.68
CA CYS A 55 -7.03 11.10 -8.70
C CYS A 55 -7.65 10.27 -9.83
N HIS A 56 -8.96 10.02 -9.79
CA HIS A 56 -9.65 9.18 -10.77
C HIS A 56 -9.08 7.76 -10.92
N ALA A 57 -8.48 7.19 -9.87
CA ALA A 57 -7.97 5.82 -9.90
C ALA A 57 -9.07 4.81 -10.29
N ASP A 58 -8.71 3.79 -11.06
CA ASP A 58 -9.66 2.75 -11.49
C ASP A 58 -9.79 1.67 -10.43
N PHE A 59 -8.65 1.17 -9.98
CA PHE A 59 -8.55 0.11 -8.99
C PHE A 59 -7.44 0.44 -7.99
N ALA A 60 -7.59 -0.10 -6.78
CA ALA A 60 -6.49 -0.15 -5.85
C ALA A 60 -6.55 -1.42 -5.02
N VAL A 61 -5.39 -1.88 -4.56
CA VAL A 61 -5.22 -3.00 -3.66
C VAL A 61 -4.38 -2.58 -2.47
N GLY A 62 -4.54 -3.25 -1.35
CA GLY A 62 -3.72 -2.99 -0.18
C GLY A 62 -3.81 -4.10 0.85
N CYS A 63 -3.05 -3.99 1.92
CA CYS A 63 -3.02 -4.97 2.99
C CYS A 63 -3.39 -4.35 4.33
N GLY A 64 -4.07 -5.12 5.18
CA GLY A 64 -4.46 -4.69 6.52
C GLY A 64 -3.35 -4.82 7.58
N TYR A 65 -2.26 -5.55 7.30
CA TYR A 65 -1.28 -5.92 8.32
C TYR A 65 -0.17 -4.89 8.57
N LYS A 66 0.01 -3.89 7.69
CA LYS A 66 1.05 -2.86 7.81
C LYS A 66 0.54 -1.66 8.62
N TYR A 67 0.45 -0.50 7.99
CA TYR A 67 0.07 0.76 8.68
C TYR A 67 -1.39 0.80 9.16
N LEU A 68 -2.26 -0.12 8.69
CA LEU A 68 -3.60 -0.30 9.25
C LEU A 68 -3.61 -1.13 10.55
N ASN A 69 -2.45 -1.60 11.01
CA ASN A 69 -2.22 -2.22 12.30
C ASN A 69 -2.92 -3.57 12.55
N GLY A 70 -3.53 -4.19 11.54
CA GLY A 70 -4.22 -5.46 11.69
C GLY A 70 -3.32 -6.67 11.98
N GLY A 71 -2.00 -6.49 11.90
CA GLY A 71 -1.01 -7.52 12.20
C GLY A 71 -0.97 -8.68 11.20
N PRO A 72 -0.07 -9.64 11.40
CA PRO A 72 0.07 -10.80 10.53
C PRO A 72 -1.24 -11.59 10.39
N GLY A 73 -1.64 -11.88 9.16
CA GLY A 73 -2.90 -12.56 8.86
C GLY A 73 -4.09 -11.62 8.62
N ALA A 74 -3.92 -10.31 8.77
CA ALA A 74 -4.96 -9.36 8.41
C ALA A 74 -5.34 -9.46 6.93
N PRO A 75 -6.62 -9.33 6.57
CA PRO A 75 -7.06 -9.42 5.19
C PRO A 75 -6.50 -8.27 4.34
N ALA A 76 -6.33 -8.54 3.05
CA ALA A 76 -6.14 -7.52 2.04
C ALA A 76 -7.48 -6.84 1.71
N PHE A 77 -7.41 -5.69 1.07
CA PHE A 77 -8.58 -4.98 0.57
C PHE A 77 -8.44 -4.65 -0.91
N LEU A 78 -9.58 -4.47 -1.55
CA LEU A 78 -9.71 -4.05 -2.94
C LEU A 78 -10.61 -2.82 -3.01
N TYR A 79 -10.21 -1.85 -3.80
CA TYR A 79 -11.04 -0.74 -4.26
C TYR A 79 -11.30 -0.90 -5.76
N VAL A 80 -12.54 -0.70 -6.16
CA VAL A 80 -12.97 -0.59 -7.55
C VAL A 80 -13.75 0.71 -7.68
N ALA A 81 -13.34 1.58 -8.59
CA ALA A 81 -14.06 2.82 -8.81
C ALA A 81 -15.53 2.54 -9.20
N PRO A 82 -16.52 3.28 -8.67
CA PRO A 82 -17.94 3.02 -8.94
C PRO A 82 -18.30 2.98 -10.42
N ARG A 83 -17.58 3.72 -11.28
CA ARG A 83 -17.76 3.70 -12.74
C ARG A 83 -17.48 2.34 -13.38
N HIS A 84 -16.78 1.46 -12.68
CA HIS A 84 -16.44 0.10 -13.12
C HIS A 84 -17.34 -0.98 -12.51
N HIS A 85 -18.24 -0.62 -11.59
CA HIS A 85 -19.21 -1.57 -11.05
C HIS A 85 -20.13 -2.06 -12.17
N GLY A 86 -20.24 -3.39 -12.31
CA GLY A 86 -21.01 -4.01 -13.40
C GLY A 86 -20.36 -3.98 -14.78
N GLY A 87 -19.28 -3.22 -14.98
CA GLY A 87 -18.56 -3.15 -16.26
C GLY A 87 -17.57 -4.30 -16.49
N PHE A 88 -17.10 -4.92 -15.40
CA PHE A 88 -16.17 -6.05 -15.45
C PHE A 88 -16.81 -7.31 -14.89
N ARG A 89 -16.54 -8.42 -15.56
CA ARG A 89 -16.89 -9.73 -15.02
C ARG A 89 -15.71 -10.27 -14.22
N GLN A 90 -15.90 -10.46 -12.90
CA GLN A 90 -14.92 -11.08 -12.03
C GLN A 90 -14.68 -12.54 -12.43
N PRO A 91 -13.46 -12.92 -12.88
CA PRO A 91 -13.17 -14.29 -13.30
C PRO A 91 -13.14 -15.30 -12.14
N LEU A 92 -12.82 -14.84 -10.91
CA LEU A 92 -12.84 -15.64 -9.69
C LEU A 92 -14.21 -15.53 -9.02
N SER A 93 -15.26 -15.92 -9.75
CA SER A 93 -16.62 -15.92 -9.20
C SER A 93 -16.76 -16.97 -8.09
N GLY A 94 -17.60 -16.67 -7.11
CA GLY A 94 -17.92 -17.60 -6.03
C GLY A 94 -19.24 -17.24 -5.39
N TRP A 95 -19.76 -18.13 -4.55
CA TRP A 95 -21.13 -18.04 -4.05
C TRP A 95 -21.44 -16.72 -3.31
N PHE A 96 -20.44 -16.15 -2.60
CA PHE A 96 -20.64 -14.90 -1.83
C PHE A 96 -20.63 -13.65 -2.71
N GLY A 97 -20.13 -13.76 -3.96
CA GLY A 97 -20.20 -12.69 -4.96
C GLY A 97 -21.49 -12.71 -5.78
N HIS A 98 -22.40 -13.63 -5.49
CA HIS A 98 -23.74 -13.68 -6.09
C HIS A 98 -24.60 -12.51 -5.58
N ARG A 99 -25.53 -12.02 -6.41
CA ARG A 99 -26.47 -10.95 -6.04
C ARG A 99 -27.28 -11.31 -4.79
N ASP A 100 -27.77 -12.57 -4.75
CA ASP A 100 -28.56 -13.13 -3.69
C ASP A 100 -27.96 -14.46 -3.21
N PRO A 101 -26.86 -14.43 -2.44
CA PRO A 101 -26.04 -15.62 -2.15
C PRO A 101 -26.79 -16.71 -1.36
N PHE A 102 -27.84 -16.38 -0.66
CA PHE A 102 -28.64 -17.33 0.14
C PHE A 102 -29.88 -17.90 -0.57
N GLU A 103 -30.11 -17.54 -1.82
CA GLU A 103 -31.12 -18.18 -2.65
C GLU A 103 -30.70 -19.58 -3.13
N PHE A 104 -29.40 -19.88 -3.09
CA PHE A 104 -28.83 -21.18 -3.50
C PHE A 104 -29.25 -21.64 -4.89
N THR A 105 -29.40 -20.70 -5.82
CA THR A 105 -29.75 -21.01 -7.22
C THR A 105 -28.55 -21.66 -7.93
N PRO A 106 -28.79 -22.55 -8.90
CA PRO A 106 -27.70 -23.15 -9.66
C PRO A 106 -27.07 -22.22 -10.70
N GLN A 107 -27.74 -21.13 -11.04
CA GLN A 107 -27.21 -20.09 -11.95
C GLN A 107 -26.50 -19.01 -11.13
N TYR A 108 -25.28 -18.65 -11.56
CA TYR A 108 -24.56 -17.56 -10.97
C TYR A 108 -24.99 -16.23 -11.61
N ASP A 109 -25.50 -15.31 -10.78
CA ASP A 109 -25.80 -13.93 -11.12
C ASP A 109 -24.96 -13.02 -10.21
N ALA A 110 -23.95 -12.35 -10.80
CA ALA A 110 -23.02 -11.53 -10.04
C ALA A 110 -23.72 -10.33 -9.38
N ALA A 111 -23.29 -9.96 -8.18
CA ALA A 111 -23.65 -8.68 -7.58
C ALA A 111 -23.27 -7.53 -8.52
N GLY A 112 -24.13 -6.52 -8.61
CA GLY A 112 -23.92 -5.36 -9.49
C GLY A 112 -22.95 -4.31 -8.94
N ASP A 113 -22.30 -4.57 -7.82
CA ASP A 113 -21.42 -3.68 -7.08
C ASP A 113 -20.11 -4.35 -6.70
N ILE A 114 -19.39 -3.77 -5.73
CA ILE A 114 -18.13 -4.32 -5.21
C ILE A 114 -18.29 -5.72 -4.61
N GLY A 115 -19.48 -6.11 -4.20
CA GLY A 115 -19.78 -7.43 -3.64
C GLY A 115 -19.43 -8.58 -4.58
N GLN A 116 -19.44 -8.38 -5.91
CA GLN A 116 -19.05 -9.40 -6.87
C GLN A 116 -17.62 -9.93 -6.68
N TYR A 117 -16.76 -9.17 -5.98
CA TYR A 117 -15.37 -9.55 -5.71
C TYR A 117 -15.22 -10.40 -4.44
N LEU A 118 -16.30 -10.66 -3.71
CA LEU A 118 -16.32 -11.60 -2.60
C LEU A 118 -16.51 -13.03 -3.15
N CYS A 119 -15.41 -13.77 -3.26
CA CYS A 119 -15.46 -15.12 -3.86
C CYS A 119 -16.11 -16.16 -2.96
N GLY A 120 -15.97 -16.04 -1.63
CA GLY A 120 -16.46 -17.02 -0.66
C GLY A 120 -16.60 -16.46 0.74
N THR A 121 -16.78 -17.34 1.70
CA THR A 121 -16.91 -16.96 3.11
C THR A 121 -15.73 -16.12 3.57
N PRO A 122 -15.95 -14.93 4.12
CA PRO A 122 -14.86 -14.06 4.57
C PRO A 122 -14.13 -14.66 5.78
N PRO A 123 -12.82 -14.36 5.95
CA PRO A 123 -12.03 -14.84 7.09
C PRO A 123 -12.38 -14.03 8.36
N VAL A 124 -13.51 -14.37 9.00
CA VAL A 124 -14.14 -13.57 10.06
C VAL A 124 -13.17 -13.23 11.19
N LEU A 125 -12.35 -14.18 11.67
CA LEU A 125 -11.43 -13.93 12.80
C LEU A 125 -10.39 -12.85 12.47
N SER A 126 -9.81 -12.89 11.28
CA SER A 126 -8.84 -11.87 10.86
C SER A 126 -9.51 -10.54 10.52
N MET A 127 -10.76 -10.55 10.07
CA MET A 127 -11.56 -9.33 9.88
C MET A 127 -11.86 -8.65 11.21
N VAL A 128 -12.27 -9.39 12.24
CA VAL A 128 -12.50 -8.86 13.59
C VAL A 128 -11.22 -8.26 14.19
N ALA A 129 -10.07 -8.91 13.96
CA ALA A 129 -8.79 -8.37 14.41
C ALA A 129 -8.44 -7.06 13.69
N LEU A 130 -8.71 -6.96 12.38
CA LEU A 130 -8.52 -5.72 11.63
C LEU A 130 -9.51 -4.63 12.07
N ASP A 131 -10.78 -4.99 12.31
CA ASP A 131 -11.81 -4.08 12.79
C ASP A 131 -11.39 -3.43 14.11
N ALA A 132 -10.97 -4.24 15.10
CA ALA A 132 -10.44 -3.74 16.37
C ALA A 132 -9.16 -2.90 16.20
N ALA A 133 -8.32 -3.21 15.21
CA ALA A 133 -7.14 -2.39 14.90
C ALA A 133 -7.52 -1.03 14.29
N LEU A 134 -8.61 -0.96 13.56
CA LEU A 134 -9.11 0.28 12.97
C LEU A 134 -9.69 1.24 14.01
N ASP A 135 -10.10 0.78 15.18
CA ASP A 135 -10.52 1.64 16.30
C ASP A 135 -9.41 2.63 16.72
N VAL A 136 -8.14 2.25 16.52
CA VAL A 136 -6.98 3.13 16.77
C VAL A 136 -7.01 4.39 15.87
N TRP A 137 -7.73 4.32 14.74
CA TRP A 137 -7.83 5.42 13.78
C TRP A 137 -8.93 6.42 14.14
N ASP A 138 -9.78 6.10 15.10
CA ASP A 138 -10.81 7.01 15.57
C ASP A 138 -10.16 8.29 16.12
N GLY A 139 -10.52 9.42 15.52
CA GLY A 139 -9.96 10.72 15.88
C GLY A 139 -8.52 11.00 15.38
N VAL A 140 -7.89 10.10 14.63
CA VAL A 140 -6.58 10.35 14.04
C VAL A 140 -6.68 11.33 12.87
N ASN A 141 -5.93 12.42 12.97
CA ASN A 141 -5.74 13.34 11.86
C ASN A 141 -4.58 12.84 10.99
N ILE A 142 -4.89 12.30 9.81
CA ILE A 142 -3.89 11.74 8.89
C ILE A 142 -2.86 12.78 8.42
N THR A 143 -3.23 14.06 8.32
CA THR A 143 -2.31 15.13 7.96
C THR A 143 -1.29 15.39 9.07
N ALA A 144 -1.73 15.41 10.33
CA ALA A 144 -0.84 15.55 11.48
C ALA A 144 0.07 14.33 11.65
N LEU A 145 -0.46 13.11 11.41
CA LEU A 145 0.32 11.88 11.40
C LEU A 145 1.40 11.94 10.31
N ARG A 146 1.05 12.38 9.11
CA ARG A 146 1.99 12.55 7.99
C ARG A 146 3.10 13.56 8.35
N ALA A 147 2.76 14.71 8.89
CA ALA A 147 3.74 15.73 9.30
C ALA A 147 4.71 15.19 10.36
N LYS A 148 4.21 14.42 11.33
CA LYS A 148 5.06 13.75 12.34
C LYS A 148 5.99 12.71 11.68
N SER A 149 5.49 11.90 10.76
CA SER A 149 6.29 10.91 10.02
C SER A 149 7.41 11.59 9.24
N GLN A 150 7.12 12.68 8.54
CA GLN A 150 8.10 13.46 7.79
C GLN A 150 9.19 14.05 8.71
N ALA A 151 8.81 14.59 9.86
CA ALA A 151 9.75 15.12 10.84
C ALA A 151 10.66 14.02 11.41
N LEU A 152 10.09 12.87 11.79
CA LEU A 152 10.86 11.74 12.34
C LEU A 152 11.81 11.14 11.31
N THR A 153 11.36 10.92 10.09
CA THR A 153 12.19 10.37 9.01
C THR A 153 13.29 11.35 8.60
N GLY A 154 13.01 12.65 8.56
CA GLY A 154 14.01 13.68 8.32
C GLY A 154 15.08 13.72 9.39
N TYR A 155 14.68 13.70 10.66
CA TYR A 155 15.58 13.65 11.81
C TYR A 155 16.44 12.36 11.82
N PHE A 156 15.85 11.22 11.49
CA PHE A 156 16.60 9.96 11.35
C PHE A 156 17.67 10.05 10.26
N ILE A 157 17.35 10.59 9.10
CA ILE A 157 18.33 10.81 8.01
C ILE A 157 19.49 11.69 8.51
N GLU A 158 19.19 12.84 9.14
CA GLU A 158 20.18 13.74 9.70
C GLU A 158 21.11 13.05 10.71
N LEU A 159 20.54 12.28 11.62
CA LEU A 159 21.31 11.53 12.63
C LEU A 159 22.24 10.50 11.98
N VAL A 160 21.76 9.71 11.02
CA VAL A 160 22.60 8.73 10.35
C VAL A 160 23.72 9.41 9.59
N GLU A 161 23.47 10.48 8.85
CA GLU A 161 24.46 11.18 8.08
C GLU A 161 25.52 11.88 8.94
N THR A 162 25.10 12.39 10.12
CA THR A 162 26.04 13.09 11.02
C THR A 162 26.76 12.15 11.98
N ARG A 163 26.07 11.16 12.54
CA ARG A 163 26.63 10.27 13.56
C ARG A 163 27.31 9.04 13.00
N CYS A 164 26.88 8.61 11.81
CA CYS A 164 27.44 7.46 11.11
C CYS A 164 28.30 7.89 9.89
N ALA A 165 28.73 9.14 9.85
CA ALA A 165 29.65 9.61 8.80
C ALA A 165 30.91 8.74 8.76
N GLY A 166 31.35 8.36 7.55
CA GLY A 166 32.53 7.52 7.35
C GLY A 166 32.31 6.00 7.49
N HIS A 167 31.11 5.54 7.85
CA HIS A 167 30.78 4.11 7.95
C HIS A 167 30.18 3.50 6.68
N GLY A 168 30.26 4.19 5.54
CA GLY A 168 29.88 3.63 4.23
C GLY A 168 28.37 3.51 4.00
N LEU A 169 27.54 4.14 4.82
CA LEU A 169 26.09 4.19 4.61
C LEU A 169 25.75 5.26 3.55
N THR A 170 24.91 4.89 2.60
CA THR A 170 24.42 5.80 1.55
C THR A 170 22.88 5.82 1.58
N LEU A 171 22.31 7.02 1.70
CA LEU A 171 20.87 7.22 1.63
C LEU A 171 20.37 6.92 0.21
N ILE A 172 19.37 6.04 0.07
CA ILE A 172 18.68 5.76 -1.20
C ILE A 172 17.25 6.30 -1.23
N SER A 173 16.64 6.54 -0.07
CA SER A 173 15.34 7.22 -0.02
C SER A 173 15.45 8.66 -0.52
N PRO A 174 14.41 9.18 -1.17
CA PRO A 174 14.35 10.60 -1.52
C PRO A 174 14.56 11.47 -0.30
N ARG A 175 15.44 12.47 -0.42
CA ARG A 175 15.71 13.41 0.67
C ARG A 175 14.53 14.35 0.93
N ASP A 176 13.82 14.73 -0.12
CA ASP A 176 12.62 15.53 -0.04
C ASP A 176 11.53 14.74 0.72
N PRO A 177 11.00 15.26 1.86
CA PRO A 177 9.94 14.61 2.61
C PRO A 177 8.64 14.46 1.83
N GLU A 178 8.38 15.29 0.81
CA GLU A 178 7.20 15.15 -0.05
C GLU A 178 7.37 14.05 -1.10
N ALA A 179 8.60 13.69 -1.44
CA ALA A 179 8.91 12.66 -2.43
C ALA A 179 9.09 11.27 -1.82
N ARG A 180 8.86 11.07 -0.51
CA ARG A 180 8.98 9.76 0.15
C ARG A 180 7.78 9.45 1.04
N GLY A 181 7.53 8.16 1.28
CA GLY A 181 6.59 7.66 2.28
C GLY A 181 7.15 7.76 3.70
N SER A 182 6.75 6.82 4.57
CA SER A 182 7.17 6.76 5.98
C SER A 182 8.37 5.84 6.22
N GLN A 183 9.03 5.40 5.16
CA GLN A 183 10.21 4.53 5.18
C GLN A 183 11.46 5.35 4.88
N VAL A 184 12.57 4.98 5.50
CA VAL A 184 13.93 5.45 5.15
C VAL A 184 14.81 4.25 4.90
N SER A 185 15.51 4.25 3.78
CA SER A 185 16.40 3.18 3.36
C SER A 185 17.81 3.69 3.10
N PHE A 186 18.77 2.93 3.58
CA PHE A 186 20.20 3.15 3.33
C PHE A 186 20.80 1.90 2.71
N THR A 187 21.83 2.06 1.88
CA THR A 187 22.66 0.94 1.40
C THR A 187 24.02 0.97 2.06
N HIS A 188 24.66 -0.21 2.10
CA HIS A 188 26.05 -0.38 2.48
C HIS A 188 26.71 -1.44 1.60
N ALA A 189 27.85 -1.13 0.99
CA ALA A 189 28.46 -1.93 -0.07
C ALA A 189 28.76 -3.41 0.31
N GLN A 190 28.97 -3.73 1.58
CA GLN A 190 29.38 -5.08 2.02
C GLN A 190 28.73 -5.56 3.32
N GLY A 191 27.99 -4.72 4.04
CA GLY A 191 27.62 -5.01 5.41
C GLY A 191 26.13 -4.90 5.74
N GLY A 192 25.24 -4.69 4.78
CA GLY A 192 23.84 -4.39 5.03
C GLY A 192 23.17 -5.43 5.94
N TYR A 193 23.28 -6.72 5.63
CA TYR A 193 22.70 -7.78 6.45
C TYR A 193 23.31 -7.84 7.86
N ALA A 194 24.64 -7.68 7.99
CA ALA A 194 25.30 -7.72 9.30
C ALA A 194 24.91 -6.53 10.17
N ILE A 195 24.76 -5.33 9.57
CA ILE A 195 24.31 -4.13 10.27
C ILE A 195 22.89 -4.32 10.80
N ILE A 196 21.95 -4.77 9.95
CA ILE A 196 20.58 -5.02 10.40
C ILE A 196 20.51 -6.11 11.46
N SER A 197 21.30 -7.20 11.33
CA SER A 197 21.33 -8.26 12.33
C SER A 197 21.82 -7.75 13.69
N ALA A 198 22.83 -6.87 13.71
CA ALA A 198 23.32 -6.26 14.93
C ALA A 198 22.27 -5.30 15.55
N LEU A 199 21.63 -4.47 14.74
CA LEU A 199 20.55 -3.59 15.18
C LEU A 199 19.38 -4.37 15.80
N ILE A 200 18.97 -5.47 15.18
CA ILE A 200 17.90 -6.35 15.71
C ILE A 200 18.32 -6.95 17.05
N ALA A 201 19.57 -7.40 17.18
CA ALA A 201 20.09 -7.92 18.43
C ALA A 201 20.09 -6.89 19.58
N ASP A 202 20.25 -5.62 19.25
CA ASP A 202 20.15 -4.48 20.18
C ASP A 202 18.71 -3.94 20.35
N GLY A 203 17.70 -4.62 19.80
CA GLY A 203 16.29 -4.27 19.93
C GLY A 203 15.79 -3.22 18.93
N VAL A 204 16.59 -2.86 17.93
CA VAL A 204 16.20 -1.94 16.85
C VAL A 204 15.71 -2.76 15.67
N ILE A 205 14.40 -2.79 15.46
CA ILE A 205 13.78 -3.59 14.38
C ILE A 205 13.87 -2.85 13.06
N GLY A 206 14.73 -3.34 12.19
CA GLY A 206 14.86 -2.92 10.80
C GLY A 206 14.65 -4.10 9.85
N ASP A 207 14.72 -3.84 8.56
CA ASP A 207 14.56 -4.83 7.51
C ASP A 207 15.71 -4.75 6.52
N PHE A 208 16.11 -5.88 5.97
CA PHE A 208 17.15 -5.99 4.94
C PHE A 208 16.53 -6.50 3.64
N ARG A 209 16.88 -5.85 2.53
CA ARG A 209 16.47 -6.25 1.19
C ARG A 209 17.70 -6.51 0.32
N ALA A 210 17.94 -7.77 -0.01
CA ALA A 210 18.98 -8.11 -0.97
C ALA A 210 18.69 -7.47 -2.36
N PRO A 211 19.73 -7.17 -3.15
CA PRO A 211 21.14 -7.50 -2.92
C PRO A 211 21.93 -6.46 -2.10
N ASP A 212 21.34 -5.34 -1.66
CA ASP A 212 22.04 -4.18 -1.08
C ASP A 212 21.91 -4.08 0.45
#